data_af6532e2ec06f46aaa7b8a77f8a05254
#
_entry.id   af6532e2ec06f46aaa7b8a77f8a05254
#
_cell.length_a   1.000
_cell.length_b   1.000
_cell.length_c   1.000
_cell.angle_alpha   90.00
_cell.angle_beta   90.00
_cell.angle_gamma   90.00
#
_symmetry.space_group_name_H-M   'P 1'
#
loop_
_entity.id
_entity.type
_entity.pdbx_description
1 polymer ?
#
loop_
_entity_poly.entity_id
_entity_poly.type
_entity_poly.pdbx_seq_one_letter_code
_entity_poly.pdbx_strand_id
1 'polypeptide(L)'
;MRKKNFILMGLSLILLSADAFAMHIMEGYLPKEWCVIWGLVSLPFIILGIRKIAKDSDSNEKKVLLALAGGFIFVLSAMKIPSVVGSCSHPTGTGLGAILFGPLQTSVLGLIVLIFQALLLAHGGLTTLGANTFSMAIAGPFLAFAIYHLLKKQNRSLAVFLAATLGDLFTYVVTATQLAVVYHEGIGFTAALGKFLSIFAVTQVPIAIVEGLLTVVIVNLIVRYKGEGVIANERH
;
A
#
# COMPACT_ATOMS: atom_id res chain seq x y z
N MET A 1 -9.41 -32.65 30.73
CA MET A 1 -10.28 -31.49 30.44
C MET A 1 -9.64 -30.12 30.74
N ARG A 2 -8.81 -29.95 31.76
CA ARG A 2 -8.23 -28.63 32.14
C ARG A 2 -7.28 -27.97 31.12
N LYS A 3 -6.40 -28.72 30.42
CA LYS A 3 -5.43 -28.14 29.46
C LYS A 3 -6.08 -27.59 28.20
N LYS A 4 -7.11 -28.24 27.66
CA LYS A 4 -7.85 -27.73 26.48
C LYS A 4 -8.57 -26.40 26.76
N ASN A 5 -9.12 -26.26 27.97
CA ASN A 5 -9.82 -25.01 28.34
C ASN A 5 -8.84 -23.85 28.55
N PHE A 6 -7.61 -24.11 29.01
CA PHE A 6 -6.57 -23.09 29.13
C PHE A 6 -6.08 -22.60 27.75
N ILE A 7 -5.94 -23.51 26.77
CA ILE A 7 -5.56 -23.17 25.39
C ILE A 7 -6.68 -22.39 24.71
N LEU A 8 -7.93 -22.81 24.86
CA LEU A 8 -9.09 -22.07 24.33
C LEU A 8 -9.26 -20.70 24.99
N MET A 9 -9.04 -20.59 26.29
CA MET A 9 -9.10 -19.33 27.03
C MET A 9 -7.92 -18.40 26.64
N GLY A 10 -6.72 -18.97 26.43
CA GLY A 10 -5.58 -18.24 25.90
C GLY A 10 -5.81 -17.74 24.47
N LEU A 11 -6.38 -18.58 23.59
CA LEU A 11 -6.78 -18.17 22.23
C LEU A 11 -7.88 -17.11 22.24
N SER A 12 -8.88 -17.22 23.12
CA SER A 12 -9.95 -16.22 23.24
C SER A 12 -9.46 -14.90 23.82
N LEU A 13 -8.49 -14.90 24.75
CA LEU A 13 -7.86 -13.68 25.25
C LEU A 13 -7.01 -12.98 24.17
N ILE A 14 -6.33 -13.74 23.33
CA ILE A 14 -5.57 -13.20 22.18
C ILE A 14 -6.52 -12.62 21.14
N LEU A 15 -7.73 -13.16 20.99
CA LEU A 15 -8.76 -12.66 20.07
C LEU A 15 -9.57 -11.46 20.62
N LEU A 16 -9.54 -11.21 21.92
CA LEU A 16 -10.34 -10.16 22.58
C LEU A 16 -9.57 -8.89 22.94
N SER A 17 -8.25 -8.82 22.70
CA SER A 17 -7.41 -7.66 23.06
C SER A 17 -6.73 -7.01 21.84
N ALA A 18 -7.36 -7.00 20.69
CA ALA A 18 -6.78 -6.39 19.51
C ALA A 18 -7.53 -5.12 19.11
N ASP A 19 -7.15 -4.01 19.71
CA ASP A 19 -7.11 -2.77 18.95
C ASP A 19 -6.10 -3.04 17.81
N ALA A 20 -6.60 -3.58 16.71
CA ALA A 20 -5.76 -4.04 15.61
C ALA A 20 -5.16 -2.81 14.92
N PHE A 21 -3.93 -2.49 15.26
CA PHE A 21 -3.12 -1.55 14.49
C PHE A 21 -2.87 -2.18 13.13
N ALA A 22 -3.74 -1.88 12.17
CA ALA A 22 -3.56 -2.28 10.80
C ALA A 22 -2.58 -1.33 10.12
N MET A 23 -1.93 -1.78 9.04
CA MET A 23 -1.19 -0.90 8.13
C MET A 23 -2.04 0.29 7.67
N HIS A 24 -3.31 0.04 7.37
CA HIS A 24 -4.27 1.11 7.13
C HIS A 24 -4.73 1.70 8.46
N ILE A 25 -4.69 3.01 8.55
CA ILE A 25 -5.25 3.73 9.70
C ILE A 25 -6.75 3.45 9.75
N MET A 26 -7.22 2.87 10.85
CA MET A 26 -8.60 2.42 11.01
C MET A 26 -9.58 3.58 11.14
N GLU A 27 -10.86 3.27 10.92
CA GLU A 27 -11.97 4.21 11.08
C GLU A 27 -11.95 4.85 12.48
N GLY A 28 -12.05 6.19 12.51
CA GLY A 28 -12.06 6.95 13.76
C GLY A 28 -10.72 7.07 14.50
N TYR A 29 -9.64 6.49 13.99
CA TYR A 29 -8.35 6.49 14.66
C TYR A 29 -7.59 7.83 14.52
N LEU A 30 -7.88 8.62 13.49
CA LEU A 30 -7.32 9.96 13.34
C LEU A 30 -8.32 11.04 13.80
N PRO A 31 -7.86 12.11 14.47
CA PRO A 31 -8.66 13.31 14.68
C PRO A 31 -9.20 13.86 13.37
N LYS A 32 -10.39 14.45 13.40
CA LYS A 32 -11.09 14.93 12.19
C LYS A 32 -10.27 15.91 11.36
N GLU A 33 -9.51 16.76 12.02
CA GLU A 33 -8.63 17.74 11.41
C GLU A 33 -7.59 17.08 10.51
N TRP A 34 -6.95 16.02 11.01
CA TRP A 34 -5.96 15.26 10.27
C TRP A 34 -6.59 14.46 9.10
N CYS A 35 -7.81 13.97 9.30
CA CYS A 35 -8.55 13.34 8.20
C CYS A 35 -8.78 14.30 7.03
N VAL A 36 -9.18 15.55 7.33
CA VAL A 36 -9.40 16.60 6.34
C VAL A 36 -8.07 17.01 5.68
N ILE A 37 -7.03 17.23 6.46
CA ILE A 37 -5.70 17.62 5.95
C ILE A 37 -5.20 16.58 4.94
N TRP A 38 -5.17 15.30 5.30
CA TRP A 38 -4.69 14.24 4.41
C TRP A 38 -5.60 14.05 3.19
N GLY A 39 -6.90 14.26 3.34
CA GLY A 39 -7.84 14.29 2.23
C GLY A 39 -7.51 15.40 1.22
N LEU A 40 -7.31 16.61 1.69
CA LEU A 40 -6.95 17.77 0.86
C LEU A 40 -5.58 17.60 0.18
N VAL A 41 -4.59 17.03 0.89
CA VAL A 41 -3.26 16.74 0.33
C VAL A 41 -3.32 15.68 -0.76
N SER A 42 -4.19 14.67 -0.62
CA SER A 42 -4.33 13.59 -1.60
C SER A 42 -5.11 14.01 -2.84
N LEU A 43 -6.04 14.95 -2.70
CA LEU A 43 -7.00 15.34 -3.76
C LEU A 43 -6.34 15.75 -5.09
N PRO A 44 -5.28 16.60 -5.11
CA PRO A 44 -4.64 16.99 -6.37
C PRO A 44 -4.09 15.80 -7.18
N PHE A 45 -3.50 14.82 -6.51
CA PHE A 45 -2.94 13.61 -7.15
C PHE A 45 -4.06 12.76 -7.77
N ILE A 46 -5.19 12.62 -7.07
CA ILE A 46 -6.36 11.89 -7.58
C ILE A 46 -6.95 12.59 -8.79
N ILE A 47 -7.12 13.92 -8.74
CA ILE A 47 -7.66 14.69 -9.88
C ILE A 47 -6.74 14.54 -11.10
N LEU A 48 -5.42 14.69 -10.90
CA LEU A 48 -4.44 14.51 -11.98
C LEU A 48 -4.42 13.07 -12.51
N GLY A 49 -4.56 12.09 -11.62
CA GLY A 49 -4.64 10.68 -11.98
C GLY A 49 -5.88 10.35 -12.83
N ILE A 50 -7.05 10.85 -12.44
CA ILE A 50 -8.29 10.69 -13.23
C ILE A 50 -8.13 11.31 -14.63
N ARG A 51 -7.60 12.53 -14.70
CA ARG A 51 -7.34 13.20 -16.00
C ARG A 51 -6.37 12.40 -16.86
N LYS A 52 -5.33 11.81 -16.24
CA LYS A 52 -4.35 11.00 -16.93
C LYS A 52 -4.96 9.67 -17.42
N ILE A 53 -5.76 8.99 -16.61
CA ILE A 53 -6.49 7.78 -17.04
C ILE A 53 -7.41 8.11 -18.21
N ALA A 54 -8.18 9.20 -18.15
CA ALA A 54 -9.10 9.60 -19.20
C ALA A 54 -8.37 9.89 -20.53
N LYS A 55 -7.16 10.44 -20.45
CA LYS A 55 -6.33 10.73 -21.65
C LYS A 55 -5.64 9.49 -22.22
N ASP A 56 -5.11 8.62 -21.34
CA ASP A 56 -4.22 7.52 -21.75
C ASP A 56 -4.98 6.19 -22.02
N SER A 57 -6.24 6.08 -21.59
CA SER A 57 -7.04 4.85 -21.74
C SER A 57 -7.89 4.88 -23.02
N ASP A 58 -7.21 5.02 -24.16
CA ASP A 58 -7.79 5.11 -25.50
C ASP A 58 -8.22 3.75 -26.09
N SER A 59 -7.69 2.64 -25.59
CA SER A 59 -8.00 1.28 -26.04
C SER A 59 -8.63 0.42 -24.94
N ASN A 60 -9.49 -0.54 -25.34
CA ASN A 60 -10.06 -1.52 -24.42
C ASN A 60 -8.98 -2.37 -23.74
N GLU A 61 -7.90 -2.66 -24.43
CA GLU A 61 -6.78 -3.42 -23.88
C GLU A 61 -6.12 -2.71 -22.70
N LYS A 62 -5.87 -1.40 -22.81
CA LYS A 62 -5.31 -0.59 -21.71
C LYS A 62 -6.26 -0.53 -20.52
N LYS A 63 -7.57 -0.39 -20.78
CA LYS A 63 -8.59 -0.40 -19.71
C LYS A 63 -8.61 -1.73 -18.97
N VAL A 64 -8.55 -2.85 -19.69
CA VAL A 64 -8.50 -4.20 -19.09
C VAL A 64 -7.23 -4.38 -18.27
N LEU A 65 -6.06 -3.96 -18.78
CA LEU A 65 -4.81 -4.07 -18.05
C LEU A 65 -4.81 -3.20 -16.79
N LEU A 66 -5.38 -1.99 -16.87
CA LEU A 66 -5.54 -1.09 -15.72
C LEU A 66 -6.45 -1.74 -14.65
N ALA A 67 -7.58 -2.35 -15.07
CA ALA A 67 -8.49 -3.04 -14.18
C ALA A 67 -7.82 -4.27 -13.53
N LEU A 68 -7.04 -5.04 -14.29
CA LEU A 68 -6.27 -6.17 -13.76
C LEU A 68 -5.23 -5.74 -12.73
N ALA A 69 -4.54 -4.62 -12.97
CA ALA A 69 -3.62 -4.05 -11.99
C ALA A 69 -4.35 -3.59 -10.71
N GLY A 70 -5.52 -2.98 -10.84
CA GLY A 70 -6.37 -2.65 -9.70
C GLY A 70 -6.81 -3.90 -8.92
N GLY A 71 -7.21 -4.96 -9.63
CA GLY A 71 -7.52 -6.26 -9.04
C GLY A 71 -6.32 -6.89 -8.31
N PHE A 72 -5.12 -6.79 -8.88
CA PHE A 72 -3.89 -7.24 -8.24
C PHE A 72 -3.60 -6.48 -6.94
N ILE A 73 -3.69 -5.15 -6.97
CA ILE A 73 -3.56 -4.30 -5.77
C ILE A 73 -4.57 -4.72 -4.71
N PHE A 74 -5.85 -4.93 -5.10
CA PHE A 74 -6.91 -5.34 -4.18
C PHE A 74 -6.62 -6.70 -3.54
N VAL A 75 -6.27 -7.72 -4.34
CA VAL A 75 -6.02 -9.08 -3.84
C VAL A 75 -4.83 -9.10 -2.90
N LEU A 76 -3.72 -8.48 -3.26
CA LEU A 76 -2.53 -8.44 -2.40
C LEU A 76 -2.81 -7.70 -1.09
N SER A 77 -3.38 -6.51 -1.18
CA SER A 77 -3.63 -5.71 0.01
C SER A 77 -4.79 -6.22 0.88
N ALA A 78 -5.61 -7.15 0.38
CA ALA A 78 -6.60 -7.87 1.18
C ALA A 78 -6.00 -9.04 1.98
N MET A 79 -4.79 -9.51 1.65
CA MET A 79 -4.10 -10.62 2.33
C MET A 79 -3.50 -10.15 3.65
N LYS A 80 -4.33 -10.08 4.69
CA LYS A 80 -3.92 -9.63 6.02
C LYS A 80 -3.12 -10.71 6.74
N ILE A 81 -1.90 -10.39 7.15
CA ILE A 81 -1.05 -11.25 7.98
C ILE A 81 -1.01 -10.64 9.38
N PRO A 82 -1.39 -11.40 10.42
CA PRO A 82 -1.29 -10.92 11.80
C PRO A 82 0.15 -10.53 12.13
N SER A 83 0.31 -9.39 12.76
CA SER A 83 1.60 -8.84 13.21
C SER A 83 1.62 -8.68 14.73
N VAL A 84 2.70 -8.12 15.25
CA VAL A 84 2.88 -7.91 16.69
C VAL A 84 1.86 -6.89 17.23
N VAL A 85 1.52 -7.02 18.52
CA VAL A 85 0.62 -6.10 19.25
C VAL A 85 -0.76 -5.96 18.60
N GLY A 86 -1.29 -7.06 17.99
CA GLY A 86 -2.60 -7.04 17.36
C GLY A 86 -2.67 -6.26 16.03
N SER A 87 -1.52 -5.82 15.48
CA SER A 87 -1.47 -5.18 14.18
C SER A 87 -1.61 -6.21 13.05
N CYS A 88 -1.84 -5.75 11.84
CA CYS A 88 -1.75 -6.57 10.64
C CYS A 88 -0.89 -5.88 9.58
N SER A 89 -0.20 -6.69 8.82
CA SER A 89 0.61 -6.29 7.67
C SER A 89 0.12 -6.98 6.41
N HIS A 90 0.31 -6.36 5.28
CA HIS A 90 -0.04 -6.93 3.98
C HIS A 90 0.82 -6.30 2.88
N PRO A 91 1.04 -6.99 1.76
CA PRO A 91 1.66 -6.36 0.60
C PRO A 91 0.73 -5.30 0.02
N THR A 92 1.28 -4.27 -0.60
CA THR A 92 0.48 -3.17 -1.18
C THR A 92 0.03 -3.47 -2.62
N GLY A 93 0.89 -4.12 -3.39
CA GLY A 93 0.68 -4.34 -4.82
C GLY A 93 0.80 -3.08 -5.69
N THR A 94 0.98 -1.91 -5.09
CA THR A 94 0.98 -0.62 -5.80
C THR A 94 2.24 -0.41 -6.63
N GLY A 95 3.34 -1.10 -6.31
CA GLY A 95 4.57 -1.09 -7.10
C GLY A 95 4.34 -1.54 -8.54
N LEU A 96 3.52 -2.56 -8.78
CA LEU A 96 3.15 -3.01 -10.12
C LEU A 96 2.42 -1.91 -10.90
N GLY A 97 1.41 -1.28 -10.29
CA GLY A 97 0.67 -0.20 -10.91
C GLY A 97 1.57 0.98 -11.29
N ALA A 98 2.49 1.37 -10.38
CA ALA A 98 3.43 2.45 -10.59
C ALA A 98 4.37 2.20 -11.78
N ILE A 99 4.86 0.97 -11.93
CA ILE A 99 5.74 0.56 -13.03
C ILE A 99 4.98 0.55 -14.37
N LEU A 100 3.77 -0.03 -14.40
CA LEU A 100 3.01 -0.21 -15.64
C LEU A 100 2.35 1.08 -16.14
N PHE A 101 1.80 1.90 -15.25
CA PHE A 101 0.97 3.05 -15.61
C PHE A 101 1.52 4.39 -15.11
N GLY A 102 2.43 4.35 -14.16
CA GLY A 102 2.91 5.52 -13.45
C GLY A 102 2.12 5.84 -12.17
N PRO A 103 2.68 6.71 -11.32
CA PRO A 103 2.18 6.90 -9.95
C PRO A 103 0.81 7.60 -9.90
N LEU A 104 0.52 8.52 -10.82
CA LEU A 104 -0.77 9.24 -10.83
C LEU A 104 -1.96 8.33 -11.15
N GLN A 105 -1.81 7.41 -12.10
CA GLN A 105 -2.89 6.45 -12.42
C GLN A 105 -3.03 5.44 -11.27
N THR A 106 -1.93 5.04 -10.68
CA THR A 106 -1.90 4.14 -9.51
C THR A 106 -2.57 4.75 -8.29
N SER A 107 -2.47 6.09 -8.10
CA SER A 107 -3.18 6.75 -7.00
C SER A 107 -4.71 6.58 -7.11
N VAL A 108 -5.26 6.62 -8.31
CA VAL A 108 -6.70 6.39 -8.52
C VAL A 108 -7.07 4.92 -8.29
N LEU A 109 -6.26 3.98 -8.79
CA LEU A 109 -6.49 2.55 -8.53
C LEU A 109 -6.44 2.25 -7.03
N GLY A 110 -5.43 2.75 -6.32
CA GLY A 110 -5.30 2.56 -4.89
C GLY A 110 -6.45 3.18 -4.10
N LEU A 111 -6.93 4.39 -4.47
CA LEU A 111 -8.12 4.99 -3.86
C LEU A 111 -9.35 4.08 -4.03
N ILE A 112 -9.61 3.55 -5.23
CA ILE A 112 -10.73 2.65 -5.49
C ILE A 112 -10.60 1.39 -4.62
N VAL A 113 -9.42 0.80 -4.57
CA VAL A 113 -9.13 -0.37 -3.73
C VAL A 113 -9.40 -0.08 -2.26
N LEU A 114 -8.91 1.04 -1.74
CA LEU A 114 -9.10 1.46 -0.35
C LEU A 114 -10.59 1.67 0.01
N ILE A 115 -11.38 2.22 -0.92
CA ILE A 115 -12.83 2.34 -0.75
C ILE A 115 -13.47 0.95 -0.61
N PHE A 116 -13.14 0.02 -1.50
CA PHE A 116 -13.67 -1.35 -1.42
C PHE A 116 -13.21 -2.06 -0.14
N GLN A 117 -11.98 -1.87 0.28
CA GLN A 117 -11.47 -2.45 1.52
C GLN A 117 -12.20 -1.89 2.76
N ALA A 118 -12.43 -0.59 2.80
CA ALA A 118 -13.16 0.03 3.91
C ALA A 118 -14.62 -0.48 3.97
N LEU A 119 -15.29 -0.59 2.81
CA LEU A 119 -16.69 -0.97 2.75
C LEU A 119 -16.94 -2.49 2.90
N LEU A 120 -16.08 -3.33 2.29
CA LEU A 120 -16.33 -4.77 2.20
C LEU A 120 -15.52 -5.59 3.22
N LEU A 121 -14.35 -5.10 3.65
CA LEU A 121 -13.41 -5.87 4.45
C LEU A 121 -13.21 -5.28 5.85
N ALA A 122 -13.89 -4.18 6.19
CA ALA A 122 -13.64 -3.40 7.42
C ALA A 122 -12.13 -3.16 7.62
N HIS A 123 -11.43 -2.75 6.55
CA HIS A 123 -9.98 -2.56 6.54
C HIS A 123 -9.64 -1.11 6.15
N GLY A 124 -9.00 -0.38 7.05
CA GLY A 124 -8.90 1.08 7.01
C GLY A 124 -10.22 1.72 7.46
N GLY A 125 -10.53 2.90 6.94
CA GLY A 125 -11.75 3.62 7.25
C GLY A 125 -12.09 4.66 6.20
N LEU A 126 -13.35 5.05 6.12
CA LEU A 126 -13.80 6.12 5.24
C LEU A 126 -13.36 7.49 5.72
N THR A 127 -13.31 7.71 7.04
CA THR A 127 -12.79 8.96 7.62
C THR A 127 -11.29 9.08 7.41
N THR A 128 -10.55 7.98 7.48
CA THR A 128 -9.09 7.94 7.31
C THR A 128 -8.66 7.68 5.86
N LEU A 129 -9.62 7.64 4.92
CA LEU A 129 -9.38 7.32 3.52
C LEU A 129 -8.31 8.23 2.89
N GLY A 130 -8.31 9.53 3.21
CA GLY A 130 -7.31 10.48 2.71
C GLY A 130 -5.90 10.14 3.16
N ALA A 131 -5.70 9.78 4.43
CA ALA A 131 -4.41 9.38 4.97
C ALA A 131 -3.91 8.07 4.35
N ASN A 132 -4.77 7.06 4.29
CA ASN A 132 -4.46 5.77 3.67
C ASN A 132 -4.17 5.92 2.16
N THR A 133 -4.90 6.79 1.45
CA THR A 133 -4.63 7.12 0.05
C THR A 133 -3.27 7.76 -0.11
N PHE A 134 -2.92 8.72 0.76
CA PHE A 134 -1.63 9.39 0.67
C PHE A 134 -0.48 8.41 0.88
N SER A 135 -0.53 7.57 1.90
CA SER A 135 0.55 6.63 2.18
C SER A 135 0.67 5.54 1.12
N MET A 136 -0.40 4.78 0.87
CA MET A 136 -0.38 3.59 0.01
C MET A 136 -0.52 3.91 -1.48
N ALA A 137 -1.42 4.83 -1.83
CA ALA A 137 -1.76 5.05 -3.23
C ALA A 137 -0.97 6.20 -3.88
N ILE A 138 -0.29 7.04 -3.10
CA ILE A 138 0.51 8.16 -3.60
C ILE A 138 1.98 7.96 -3.25
N ALA A 139 2.36 8.04 -1.98
CA ALA A 139 3.76 8.07 -1.57
C ALA A 139 4.53 6.80 -2.00
N GLY A 140 4.01 5.61 -1.71
CA GLY A 140 4.59 4.34 -2.14
C GLY A 140 4.80 4.26 -3.65
N PRO A 141 3.76 4.45 -4.48
CA PRO A 141 3.87 4.46 -5.94
C PRO A 141 4.84 5.49 -6.51
N PHE A 142 4.90 6.70 -5.96
CA PHE A 142 5.85 7.71 -6.43
C PHE A 142 7.29 7.28 -6.18
N LEU A 143 7.60 6.72 -5.01
CA LEU A 143 8.94 6.19 -4.72
C LEU A 143 9.25 4.98 -5.62
N ALA A 144 8.31 4.04 -5.76
CA ALA A 144 8.48 2.87 -6.62
C ALA A 144 8.77 3.29 -8.07
N PHE A 145 8.02 4.24 -8.60
CA PHE A 145 8.24 4.79 -9.95
C PHE A 145 9.62 5.42 -10.10
N ALA A 146 10.04 6.24 -9.14
CA ALA A 146 11.36 6.87 -9.16
C ALA A 146 12.49 5.83 -9.16
N ILE A 147 12.44 4.84 -8.26
CA ILE A 147 13.44 3.77 -8.17
C ILE A 147 13.51 2.97 -9.47
N TYR A 148 12.34 2.58 -10.00
CA TYR A 148 12.28 1.85 -11.27
C TYR A 148 12.99 2.63 -12.39
N HIS A 149 12.67 3.91 -12.57
CA HIS A 149 13.23 4.74 -13.63
C HIS A 149 14.74 5.00 -13.47
N LEU A 150 15.24 5.06 -12.26
CA LEU A 150 16.67 5.21 -11.97
C LEU A 150 17.46 3.95 -12.33
N LEU A 151 16.88 2.77 -12.07
CA LEU A 151 17.62 1.50 -12.15
C LEU A 151 17.30 0.65 -13.38
N LYS A 152 16.22 0.90 -14.12
CA LYS A 152 15.75 0.06 -15.24
C LYS A 152 16.77 -0.14 -16.36
N LYS A 153 17.66 0.84 -16.59
CA LYS A 153 18.71 0.76 -17.63
C LYS A 153 19.84 -0.20 -17.24
N GLN A 154 20.05 -0.47 -15.94
CA GLN A 154 21.11 -1.35 -15.46
C GLN A 154 20.61 -2.81 -15.44
N ASN A 155 19.51 -3.05 -14.77
CA ASN A 155 18.86 -4.36 -14.67
C ASN A 155 17.37 -4.20 -14.38
N ARG A 156 16.51 -4.53 -15.34
CA ARG A 156 15.06 -4.38 -15.22
C ARG A 156 14.49 -5.17 -14.03
N SER A 157 14.87 -6.44 -13.88
CA SER A 157 14.34 -7.29 -12.82
C SER A 157 14.72 -6.77 -11.44
N LEU A 158 15.97 -6.31 -11.27
CA LEU A 158 16.43 -5.69 -10.04
C LEU A 158 15.71 -4.36 -9.79
N ALA A 159 15.51 -3.56 -10.82
CA ALA A 159 14.77 -2.30 -10.73
C ALA A 159 13.32 -2.53 -10.27
N VAL A 160 12.64 -3.53 -10.85
CA VAL A 160 11.26 -3.91 -10.45
C VAL A 160 11.24 -4.40 -9.00
N PHE A 161 12.17 -5.28 -8.62
CA PHE A 161 12.27 -5.80 -7.27
C PHE A 161 12.44 -4.69 -6.24
N LEU A 162 13.43 -3.83 -6.43
CA LEU A 162 13.72 -2.73 -5.51
C LEU A 162 12.59 -1.69 -5.50
N ALA A 163 11.99 -1.39 -6.65
CA ALA A 163 10.88 -0.46 -6.75
C ALA A 163 9.67 -0.95 -5.94
N ALA A 164 9.25 -2.19 -6.11
CA ALA A 164 8.11 -2.74 -5.38
C ALA A 164 8.42 -2.88 -3.88
N THR A 165 9.57 -3.47 -3.53
CA THR A 165 9.97 -3.66 -2.11
C THR A 165 10.09 -2.35 -1.36
N LEU A 166 10.82 -1.38 -1.91
CA LEU A 166 11.04 -0.10 -1.22
C LEU A 166 9.82 0.82 -1.29
N GLY A 167 8.99 0.71 -2.34
CA GLY A 167 7.70 1.40 -2.42
C GLY A 167 6.73 0.93 -1.34
N ASP A 168 6.65 -0.39 -1.14
CA ASP A 168 5.87 -0.98 -0.06
C ASP A 168 6.36 -0.53 1.32
N LEU A 169 7.66 -0.68 1.61
CA LEU A 169 8.25 -0.23 2.88
C LEU A 169 8.03 1.28 3.12
N PHE A 170 8.12 2.09 2.09
CA PHE A 170 7.91 3.54 2.21
C PHE A 170 6.47 3.90 2.58
N THR A 171 5.49 3.13 2.12
CA THR A 171 4.09 3.26 2.56
C THR A 171 4.00 3.19 4.09
N TYR A 172 4.72 2.24 4.72
CA TYR A 172 4.76 2.10 6.18
C TYR A 172 5.46 3.25 6.88
N VAL A 173 6.57 3.72 6.32
CA VAL A 173 7.29 4.89 6.88
C VAL A 173 6.36 6.10 6.89
N VAL A 174 5.59 6.32 5.83
CA VAL A 174 4.62 7.41 5.75
C VAL A 174 3.49 7.22 6.75
N THR A 175 2.91 6.02 6.84
CA THR A 175 1.85 5.72 7.83
C THR A 175 2.36 5.88 9.26
N ALA A 176 3.56 5.38 9.57
CA ALA A 176 4.18 5.56 10.88
C ALA A 176 4.41 7.05 11.21
N THR A 177 4.79 7.84 10.21
CA THR A 177 4.95 9.30 10.35
C THR A 177 3.61 9.99 10.61
N GLN A 178 2.56 9.62 9.87
CA GLN A 178 1.20 10.14 10.07
C GLN A 178 0.71 9.88 11.50
N LEU A 179 0.93 8.67 12.02
CA LEU A 179 0.58 8.32 13.39
C LEU A 179 1.45 9.03 14.42
N ALA A 180 2.77 9.13 14.18
CA ALA A 180 3.69 9.78 15.09
C ALA A 180 3.39 11.28 15.25
N VAL A 181 3.00 11.96 14.17
CA VAL A 181 2.58 13.37 14.21
C VAL A 181 1.37 13.59 15.12
N VAL A 182 0.46 12.62 15.17
CA VAL A 182 -0.76 12.71 15.98
C VAL A 182 -0.52 12.24 17.43
N TYR A 183 0.25 11.17 17.62
CA TYR A 183 0.36 10.46 18.89
C TYR A 183 1.75 10.57 19.55
N HIS A 184 2.41 11.72 19.44
CA HIS A 184 3.73 11.95 20.04
C HIS A 184 3.68 12.59 21.43
N GLU A 185 2.51 12.97 21.92
CA GLU A 185 2.37 13.64 23.23
C GLU A 185 2.89 12.73 24.36
N GLY A 186 3.67 13.31 25.25
CA GLY A 186 4.27 12.60 26.39
C GLY A 186 5.54 11.81 26.12
N ILE A 187 5.83 11.41 24.87
CA ILE A 187 7.03 10.62 24.53
C ILE A 187 7.95 11.28 23.49
N GLY A 188 7.47 12.31 22.81
CA GLY A 188 8.17 13.00 21.73
C GLY A 188 8.06 12.31 20.38
N PHE A 189 8.20 13.10 19.30
CA PHE A 189 7.98 12.64 17.92
C PHE A 189 8.91 11.48 17.50
N THR A 190 10.21 11.59 17.79
CA THR A 190 11.19 10.55 17.41
C THR A 190 10.93 9.22 18.09
N ALA A 191 10.55 9.24 19.37
CA ALA A 191 10.20 8.02 20.10
C ALA A 191 8.91 7.41 19.59
N ALA A 192 7.88 8.22 19.30
CA ALA A 192 6.63 7.77 18.70
C ALA A 192 6.86 7.14 17.32
N LEU A 193 7.65 7.81 16.46
CA LEU A 193 8.00 7.30 15.14
C LEU A 193 8.75 5.97 15.24
N GLY A 194 9.75 5.88 16.11
CA GLY A 194 10.48 4.64 16.34
C GLY A 194 9.58 3.50 16.81
N LYS A 195 8.63 3.78 17.69
CA LYS A 195 7.62 2.82 18.16
C LYS A 195 6.77 2.30 17.01
N PHE A 196 6.18 3.16 16.18
CA PHE A 196 5.34 2.74 15.06
C PHE A 196 6.15 1.99 13.99
N LEU A 197 7.35 2.45 13.65
CA LEU A 197 8.23 1.76 12.70
C LEU A 197 8.61 0.36 13.19
N SER A 198 8.94 0.19 14.48
CA SER A 198 9.31 -1.13 15.03
C SER A 198 8.16 -2.13 15.05
N ILE A 199 6.92 -1.67 15.26
CA ILE A 199 5.72 -2.52 15.23
C ILE A 199 5.54 -3.11 13.83
N PHE A 200 5.74 -2.32 12.79
CA PHE A 200 5.51 -2.76 11.41
C PHE A 200 6.71 -3.54 10.83
N ALA A 201 7.94 -3.19 11.17
CA ALA A 201 9.15 -3.72 10.52
C ALA A 201 9.25 -5.25 10.55
N VAL A 202 8.87 -5.88 11.67
CA VAL A 202 9.04 -7.32 11.88
C VAL A 202 8.33 -8.16 10.81
N THR A 203 7.11 -7.77 10.46
CA THR A 203 6.30 -8.50 9.46
C THR A 203 6.39 -7.86 8.09
N GLN A 204 6.53 -6.53 7.99
CA GLN A 204 6.51 -5.86 6.71
C GLN A 204 7.77 -6.06 5.89
N VAL A 205 8.95 -6.15 6.50
CA VAL A 205 10.18 -6.38 5.73
C VAL A 205 10.13 -7.70 4.95
N PRO A 206 9.78 -8.86 5.55
CA PRO A 206 9.59 -10.09 4.80
C PRO A 206 8.51 -10.00 3.72
N ILE A 207 7.38 -9.35 4.02
CA ILE A 207 6.25 -9.19 3.09
C ILE A 207 6.66 -8.35 1.88
N ALA A 208 7.35 -7.24 2.09
CA ALA A 208 7.84 -6.36 1.03
C ALA A 208 8.81 -7.09 0.07
N ILE A 209 9.69 -7.95 0.62
CA ILE A 209 10.58 -8.78 -0.20
C ILE A 209 9.76 -9.74 -1.07
N VAL A 210 8.74 -10.41 -0.50
CA VAL A 210 7.86 -11.31 -1.25
C VAL A 210 7.07 -10.54 -2.32
N GLU A 211 6.54 -9.35 -2.00
CA GLU A 211 5.87 -8.48 -2.98
C GLU A 211 6.82 -8.12 -4.12
N GLY A 212 8.07 -7.76 -3.81
CA GLY A 212 9.08 -7.44 -4.81
C GLY A 212 9.34 -8.61 -5.76
N LEU A 213 9.55 -9.82 -5.22
CA LEU A 213 9.77 -11.03 -6.03
C LEU A 213 8.55 -11.36 -6.90
N LEU A 214 7.34 -11.30 -6.34
CA LEU A 214 6.10 -11.55 -7.07
C LEU A 214 5.91 -10.53 -8.20
N THR A 215 6.18 -9.26 -7.93
CA THR A 215 6.09 -8.18 -8.93
C THR A 215 7.07 -8.41 -10.07
N VAL A 216 8.30 -8.88 -9.81
CA VAL A 216 9.26 -9.25 -10.86
C VAL A 216 8.70 -10.34 -11.77
N VAL A 217 8.13 -11.40 -11.20
CA VAL A 217 7.54 -12.49 -11.99
C VAL A 217 6.42 -11.96 -12.89
N ILE A 218 5.52 -11.16 -12.33
CA ILE A 218 4.36 -10.62 -13.07
C ILE A 218 4.79 -9.65 -14.17
N VAL A 219 5.69 -8.71 -13.88
CA VAL A 219 6.20 -7.76 -14.89
C VAL A 219 6.90 -8.53 -16.02
N ASN A 220 7.73 -9.51 -15.71
CA ASN A 220 8.41 -10.31 -16.73
C ASN A 220 7.43 -11.13 -17.59
N LEU A 221 6.36 -11.68 -17.00
CA LEU A 221 5.30 -12.35 -17.76
C LEU A 221 4.57 -11.36 -18.69
N ILE A 222 4.16 -10.19 -18.18
CA ILE A 222 3.47 -9.17 -18.96
C ILE A 222 4.35 -8.73 -20.15
N VAL A 223 5.61 -8.42 -19.90
CA VAL A 223 6.54 -8.00 -20.96
C VAL A 223 6.78 -9.12 -21.99
N ARG A 224 6.86 -10.38 -21.56
CA ARG A 224 7.01 -11.52 -22.47
C ARG A 224 5.83 -11.68 -23.43
N TYR A 225 4.60 -11.41 -22.97
CA TYR A 225 3.39 -11.59 -23.77
C TYR A 225 2.97 -10.35 -24.55
N LYS A 226 3.25 -9.16 -24.04
CA LYS A 226 2.77 -7.87 -24.58
C LYS A 226 3.87 -6.98 -25.14
N GLY A 227 5.13 -7.30 -24.91
CA GLY A 227 6.27 -6.47 -25.24
C GLY A 227 6.52 -5.35 -24.22
N GLU A 228 7.65 -4.66 -24.37
CA GLU A 228 8.09 -3.62 -23.41
C GLU A 228 7.23 -2.35 -23.43
N GLY A 229 6.55 -2.07 -24.55
CA GLY A 229 5.65 -0.93 -24.69
C GLY A 229 4.47 -0.88 -23.74
N VAL A 230 4.28 -1.90 -22.90
CA VAL A 230 3.28 -1.93 -21.82
C VAL A 230 3.70 -1.07 -20.62
N ILE A 231 5.00 -0.91 -20.40
CA ILE A 231 5.55 -0.18 -19.26
C ILE A 231 5.45 1.33 -19.49
N ALA A 232 5.07 2.07 -18.44
CA ALA A 232 4.98 3.52 -18.49
C ALA A 232 6.30 4.15 -18.96
N ASN A 233 6.22 5.05 -19.94
CA ASN A 233 7.35 5.77 -20.55
C ASN A 233 8.38 4.91 -21.33
N GLU A 234 8.04 3.70 -21.73
CA GLU A 234 8.83 2.91 -22.71
C GLU A 234 8.15 2.86 -24.09
N ARG A 235 7.12 3.67 -24.27
CA ARG A 235 6.47 3.86 -25.58
C ARG A 235 7.32 4.83 -26.42
N HIS A 236 7.99 4.32 -27.40
CA HIS A 236 8.60 5.08 -28.50
C HIS A 236 7.61 5.22 -29.65
#